data_13556da64b69bfd36e2de4160fe7e29e
#
_entry.id   13556da64b69bfd36e2de4160fe7e29e
#
_cell.length_a   1.000
_cell.length_b   1.000
_cell.length_c   1.000
_cell.angle_alpha   90.00
_cell.angle_beta   90.00
_cell.angle_gamma   90.00
#
_symmetry.space_group_name_H-M   'P 1'
#
loop_
_entity.id
_entity.type
_entity.pdbx_description
1 polymer ?
#
loop_
_entity_poly.entity_id
_entity_poly.type
_entity_poly.pdbx_seq_one_letter_code
_entity_poly.pdbx_strand_id
1 'polypeptide(L)'
;MTALIVVDHPEEWPLTFAAAGVISAETYLSDQRLSAMRQVRVYNLCDSYEYQTAGYYVSLLATARGHRTMPGVATIQDVKSRSLLRADAELEEIVERSLHDIVSKRFELSVYFGCNLAERHADLSRALFNLFPVPLMRALFAKSSTTGRWRLRSITPIPVGDLPKSHGGFLRKVIENHFARRGPSGRAGKSVQYEHDLAILVDKDERSPPSNREALKRFERAARLNGFDVEFLDRDDYGRIAEFDALFIRATTSVNHHTYRFASRARAEGLVVVDDPDSIIRCGNKVYLVELAKRLDLAIPPTMVVSSARTDEIVRELGLPCVLKQPDSAFSEGVFRADTREQLAAGLQRLLSRSDLVVVQSFMPTEFDWRVAIFDRQSLFVCRYFMAEGHWQIYHHGEKRTTAGEFETISVQHAPREVLQLALKTANGIGDGFYGVDIKTVNGRHVLMEINDNPNVDRGVEDAILGDALYDRIMKGLRERVDAGKQFKPAG
;
A
#
# COMPACT_ATOMS: atom_id res chain seq x y z
N MET A 1 23.30 -3.71 -2.58
CA MET A 1 23.16 -3.28 -1.15
C MET A 1 23.86 -4.26 -0.23
N THR A 2 24.53 -3.79 0.81
CA THR A 2 25.26 -4.65 1.76
C THR A 2 24.33 -5.01 2.91
N ALA A 3 24.17 -6.30 3.20
CA ALA A 3 23.43 -6.76 4.38
C ALA A 3 24.39 -7.01 5.54
N LEU A 4 24.10 -6.48 6.71
CA LEU A 4 24.83 -6.69 7.93
C LEU A 4 23.91 -7.31 9.00
N ILE A 5 24.34 -8.42 9.56
CA ILE A 5 23.75 -9.00 10.77
C ILE A 5 24.58 -8.49 11.95
N VAL A 6 23.93 -7.75 12.84
CA VAL A 6 24.56 -7.18 14.03
C VAL A 6 24.11 -7.95 15.26
N VAL A 7 25.06 -8.50 16.00
CA VAL A 7 24.86 -9.31 17.21
C VAL A 7 25.75 -8.79 18.34
N ASP A 8 25.43 -9.09 19.59
CA ASP A 8 26.33 -8.74 20.72
C ASP A 8 27.58 -9.62 20.72
N HIS A 9 27.43 -10.91 20.45
CA HIS A 9 28.46 -11.93 20.51
C HIS A 9 28.60 -12.69 19.16
N PRO A 10 29.41 -12.21 18.20
CA PRO A 10 29.58 -12.86 16.88
C PRO A 10 30.12 -14.29 16.98
N GLU A 11 30.88 -14.62 18.03
CA GLU A 11 31.42 -15.95 18.30
C GLU A 11 30.33 -16.98 18.65
N GLU A 12 29.20 -16.53 19.15
CA GLU A 12 28.05 -17.39 19.46
C GLU A 12 27.13 -17.60 18.22
N TRP A 13 27.36 -16.83 17.16
CA TRP A 13 26.53 -16.93 15.98
C TRP A 13 26.77 -18.25 15.22
N PRO A 14 25.74 -19.13 15.10
CA PRO A 14 25.99 -20.52 14.67
C PRO A 14 26.13 -20.68 13.15
N LEU A 15 26.03 -19.59 12.38
CA LEU A 15 25.86 -19.67 10.92
C LEU A 15 26.80 -18.73 10.19
N THR A 16 27.34 -19.19 9.05
CA THR A 16 28.07 -18.35 8.08
C THR A 16 27.26 -18.22 6.80
N PHE A 17 27.10 -17.01 6.32
CA PHE A 17 26.36 -16.70 5.09
C PHE A 17 27.25 -15.93 4.12
N ALA A 18 27.17 -16.30 2.82
CA ALA A 18 27.80 -15.52 1.77
C ALA A 18 27.07 -14.18 1.47
N ALA A 19 25.79 -14.08 1.85
CA ALA A 19 24.91 -12.97 1.51
C ALA A 19 24.89 -11.82 2.55
N ALA A 20 25.43 -12.04 3.76
CA ALA A 20 25.45 -11.03 4.83
C ALA A 20 26.71 -11.14 5.69
N GLY A 21 27.31 -9.99 6.00
CA GLY A 21 28.40 -9.92 6.98
C GLY A 21 27.86 -9.97 8.41
N VAL A 22 28.49 -10.76 9.29
CA VAL A 22 28.15 -10.78 10.73
C VAL A 22 29.21 -9.94 11.47
N ILE A 23 28.74 -8.97 12.25
CA ILE A 23 29.61 -8.08 13.04
C ILE A 23 29.06 -7.87 14.44
N SER A 24 29.94 -7.49 15.38
CA SER A 24 29.48 -7.14 16.73
C SER A 24 28.76 -5.77 16.76
N ALA A 25 27.87 -5.62 17.73
CA ALA A 25 27.24 -4.32 18.02
C ALA A 25 28.31 -3.26 18.31
N GLU A 26 29.32 -3.56 19.08
CA GLU A 26 30.46 -2.69 19.38
C GLU A 26 31.15 -2.21 18.09
N THR A 27 31.46 -3.12 17.16
CA THR A 27 32.07 -2.78 15.87
C THR A 27 31.13 -1.88 15.06
N TYR A 28 29.84 -2.23 14.99
CA TYR A 28 28.87 -1.42 14.27
C TYR A 28 28.76 0.00 14.82
N LEU A 29 28.78 0.16 16.14
CA LEU A 29 28.62 1.46 16.80
C LEU A 29 29.87 2.34 16.67
N SER A 30 31.09 1.75 16.69
CA SER A 30 32.36 2.48 16.79
C SER A 30 33.09 2.67 15.47
N ASP A 31 32.93 1.80 14.45
CA ASP A 31 33.68 1.87 13.19
C ASP A 31 33.15 3.00 12.29
N GLN A 32 33.97 4.03 12.09
CA GLN A 32 33.64 5.17 11.22
C GLN A 32 33.47 4.80 9.74
N ARG A 33 34.12 3.71 9.28
CA ARG A 33 33.97 3.24 7.89
C ARG A 33 32.53 2.77 7.65
N LEU A 34 31.92 2.09 8.61
CA LEU A 34 30.53 1.68 8.54
C LEU A 34 29.58 2.87 8.53
N SER A 35 29.91 3.96 9.24
CA SER A 35 29.12 5.20 9.20
C SER A 35 29.11 5.89 7.85
N ALA A 36 30.17 5.71 7.06
CA ALA A 36 30.30 6.29 5.71
C ALA A 36 29.68 5.42 4.61
N MET A 37 29.37 4.17 4.92
CA MET A 37 28.77 3.26 3.94
C MET A 37 27.36 3.75 3.56
N ARG A 38 26.99 3.52 2.30
CA ARG A 38 25.66 3.78 1.77
C ARG A 38 24.97 2.45 1.46
N GLN A 39 23.65 2.46 1.43
CA GLN A 39 22.86 1.28 1.03
C GLN A 39 23.16 0.05 1.90
N VAL A 40 23.15 0.24 3.21
CA VAL A 40 23.34 -0.83 4.19
C VAL A 40 22.00 -1.20 4.79
N ARG A 41 21.72 -2.51 4.85
CA ARG A 41 20.63 -3.08 5.64
C ARG A 41 21.20 -3.72 6.89
N VAL A 42 20.65 -3.33 8.02
CA VAL A 42 21.07 -3.79 9.33
C VAL A 42 19.98 -4.70 9.91
N TYR A 43 20.29 -5.97 10.03
CA TYR A 43 19.48 -6.91 10.80
C TYR A 43 20.03 -6.94 12.22
N ASN A 44 19.33 -6.22 13.09
CA ASN A 44 19.73 -6.09 14.48
C ASN A 44 19.22 -7.30 15.28
N LEU A 45 20.12 -8.17 15.66
CA LEU A 45 19.89 -9.41 16.40
C LEU A 45 20.56 -9.36 17.77
N CYS A 46 20.71 -8.15 18.33
CA CYS A 46 21.22 -7.96 19.68
C CYS A 46 20.28 -8.56 20.72
N ASP A 47 20.85 -8.96 21.85
CA ASP A 47 20.16 -9.66 22.93
C ASP A 47 19.07 -8.82 23.61
N SER A 48 19.22 -7.50 23.57
CA SER A 48 18.28 -6.57 24.21
C SER A 48 18.02 -5.33 23.37
N TYR A 49 16.76 -4.90 23.34
CA TYR A 49 16.34 -3.61 22.78
C TYR A 49 15.86 -2.63 23.87
N GLU A 50 16.29 -2.85 25.12
CA GLU A 50 15.96 -1.92 26.19
C GLU A 50 16.59 -0.55 25.92
N TYR A 51 15.95 0.50 26.45
CA TYR A 51 16.45 1.86 26.27
C TYR A 51 17.90 2.00 26.75
N GLN A 52 18.75 2.58 25.91
CA GLN A 52 20.19 2.75 26.14
C GLN A 52 21.04 1.45 26.11
N THR A 53 20.51 0.31 25.67
CA THR A 53 21.33 -0.88 25.37
C THR A 53 21.98 -0.78 23.99
N ALA A 54 22.96 -1.63 23.72
CA ALA A 54 23.66 -1.70 22.43
C ALA A 54 22.64 -1.89 21.27
N GLY A 55 21.70 -2.83 21.40
CA GLY A 55 20.70 -3.07 20.36
C GLY A 55 19.77 -1.88 20.10
N TYR A 56 19.41 -1.11 21.13
CA TYR A 56 18.68 0.14 20.92
C TYR A 56 19.50 1.13 20.07
N TYR A 57 20.79 1.31 20.43
CA TYR A 57 21.68 2.23 19.72
C TYR A 57 22.00 1.76 18.28
N VAL A 58 22.11 0.44 18.05
CA VAL A 58 22.27 -0.10 16.69
C VAL A 58 21.14 0.38 15.78
N SER A 59 19.89 0.22 16.20
CA SER A 59 18.75 0.68 15.41
C SER A 59 18.68 2.20 15.27
N LEU A 60 18.98 2.95 16.35
CA LEU A 60 18.97 4.41 16.32
C LEU A 60 20.04 4.98 15.37
N LEU A 61 21.28 4.49 15.51
CA LEU A 61 22.39 4.97 14.67
C LEU A 61 22.29 4.47 13.23
N ALA A 62 21.69 3.32 12.98
CA ALA A 62 21.35 2.90 11.62
C ALA A 62 20.49 3.95 10.92
N THR A 63 19.43 4.39 11.56
CA THR A 63 18.57 5.47 11.04
C THR A 63 19.35 6.77 10.79
N ALA A 64 20.19 7.19 11.76
CA ALA A 64 21.01 8.40 11.64
C ALA A 64 22.04 8.33 10.50
N ARG A 65 22.53 7.13 10.18
CA ARG A 65 23.46 6.86 9.07
C ARG A 65 22.78 6.71 7.71
N GLY A 66 21.46 6.71 7.67
CA GLY A 66 20.68 6.43 6.45
C GLY A 66 20.69 4.94 6.08
N HIS A 67 20.98 4.06 7.03
CA HIS A 67 20.88 2.61 6.86
C HIS A 67 19.44 2.15 7.14
N ARG A 68 18.96 1.15 6.41
CA ARG A 68 17.71 0.47 6.73
C ARG A 68 17.92 -0.53 7.84
N THR A 69 17.08 -0.52 8.85
CA THR A 69 17.26 -1.41 10.03
C THR A 69 15.98 -2.18 10.36
N MET A 70 16.17 -3.41 10.79
CA MET A 70 15.12 -4.28 11.32
C MET A 70 15.58 -4.92 12.63
N PRO A 71 14.89 -4.68 13.78
CA PRO A 71 13.77 -3.75 13.94
C PRO A 71 14.19 -2.28 13.89
N GLY A 72 13.29 -1.41 13.44
CA GLY A 72 13.42 0.02 13.60
C GLY A 72 13.12 0.47 15.04
N VAL A 73 13.49 1.72 15.39
CA VAL A 73 13.23 2.27 16.73
C VAL A 73 11.73 2.31 17.04
N ALA A 74 10.88 2.63 16.04
CA ALA A 74 9.43 2.59 16.20
C ALA A 74 8.95 1.19 16.62
N THR A 75 9.37 0.15 15.90
CA THR A 75 9.05 -1.25 16.24
C THR A 75 9.51 -1.63 17.65
N ILE A 76 10.70 -1.18 18.05
CA ILE A 76 11.22 -1.40 19.42
C ILE A 76 10.30 -0.77 20.47
N GLN A 77 9.72 0.40 20.22
CA GLN A 77 8.74 1.02 21.11
C GLN A 77 7.38 0.32 21.07
N ASP A 78 6.92 -0.11 19.89
CA ASP A 78 5.64 -0.77 19.72
C ASP A 78 5.57 -2.11 20.49
N VAL A 79 6.63 -2.92 20.47
CA VAL A 79 6.67 -4.19 21.22
C VAL A 79 6.63 -4.01 22.75
N LYS A 80 6.96 -2.79 23.24
CA LYS A 80 6.85 -2.42 24.66
C LYS A 80 5.46 -1.90 25.03
N SER A 81 4.67 -1.48 24.06
CA SER A 81 3.35 -0.88 24.28
C SER A 81 2.28 -1.95 24.51
N ARG A 82 1.83 -2.08 25.75
CA ARG A 82 0.76 -3.03 26.11
C ARG A 82 -0.57 -2.74 25.40
N SER A 83 -0.83 -1.51 25.01
CA SER A 83 -2.05 -1.13 24.28
C SER A 83 -2.00 -1.63 22.84
N LEU A 84 -0.86 -1.49 22.16
CA LEU A 84 -0.68 -1.95 20.78
C LEU A 84 -0.71 -3.48 20.67
N LEU A 85 -0.15 -4.19 21.67
CA LEU A 85 -0.22 -5.66 21.74
C LEU A 85 -1.66 -6.21 21.89
N ARG A 86 -2.65 -5.36 22.17
CA ARG A 86 -4.06 -5.74 22.40
C ARG A 86 -5.04 -5.16 21.37
N ALA A 87 -4.58 -4.33 20.47
CA ALA A 87 -5.47 -3.50 19.66
C ALA A 87 -5.88 -4.13 18.31
N ASP A 88 -5.27 -5.25 17.91
CA ASP A 88 -5.52 -5.85 16.61
C ASP A 88 -6.49 -7.05 16.72
N ALA A 89 -7.74 -6.84 16.27
CA ALA A 89 -8.79 -7.87 16.30
C ALA A 89 -8.45 -9.06 15.40
N GLU A 90 -7.78 -8.84 14.27
CA GLU A 90 -7.36 -9.89 13.34
C GLU A 90 -6.31 -10.80 14.01
N LEU A 91 -5.34 -10.19 14.71
CA LEU A 91 -4.36 -10.96 15.50
C LEU A 91 -5.05 -11.76 16.60
N GLU A 92 -6.05 -11.19 17.30
CA GLU A 92 -6.77 -11.94 18.35
C GLU A 92 -7.46 -13.20 17.78
N GLU A 93 -8.07 -13.12 16.59
CA GLU A 93 -8.70 -14.29 15.95
C GLU A 93 -7.66 -15.34 15.54
N ILE A 94 -6.52 -14.91 14.98
CA ILE A 94 -5.43 -15.82 14.61
C ILE A 94 -4.85 -16.51 15.86
N VAL A 95 -4.68 -15.77 16.95
CA VAL A 95 -4.20 -16.29 18.24
C VAL A 95 -5.15 -17.36 18.77
N GLU A 96 -6.46 -17.08 18.85
CA GLU A 96 -7.45 -18.05 19.32
C GLU A 96 -7.48 -19.31 18.46
N ARG A 97 -7.47 -19.18 17.13
CA ARG A 97 -7.45 -20.30 16.19
C ARG A 97 -6.17 -21.14 16.33
N SER A 98 -5.02 -20.48 16.46
CA SER A 98 -3.72 -21.16 16.53
C SER A 98 -3.47 -21.85 17.87
N LEU A 99 -4.05 -21.34 18.97
CA LEU A 99 -3.77 -21.79 20.33
C LEU A 99 -4.94 -22.52 21.02
N HIS A 100 -6.08 -22.76 20.32
CA HIS A 100 -7.29 -23.31 20.96
C HIS A 100 -7.05 -24.68 21.61
N ASP A 101 -6.22 -25.55 21.00
CA ASP A 101 -5.91 -26.88 21.49
C ASP A 101 -4.85 -26.91 22.63
N ILE A 102 -4.27 -25.76 22.95
CA ILE A 102 -3.22 -25.68 23.99
C ILE A 102 -3.89 -25.74 25.37
N VAL A 103 -3.60 -26.79 26.11
CA VAL A 103 -4.13 -27.02 27.47
C VAL A 103 -3.49 -26.11 28.51
N SER A 104 -2.23 -25.77 28.35
CA SER A 104 -1.49 -24.88 29.26
C SER A 104 -2.15 -23.49 29.34
N LYS A 105 -2.01 -22.83 30.50
CA LYS A 105 -2.44 -21.43 30.68
C LYS A 105 -1.44 -20.41 30.12
N ARG A 106 -0.24 -20.85 29.76
CA ARG A 106 0.81 -20.03 29.14
C ARG A 106 1.39 -20.78 27.95
N PHE A 107 1.73 -20.05 26.91
CA PHE A 107 2.37 -20.58 25.71
C PHE A 107 3.41 -19.61 25.21
N GLU A 108 4.57 -20.11 24.81
CA GLU A 108 5.67 -19.34 24.28
C GLU A 108 5.95 -19.78 22.85
N LEU A 109 6.01 -18.82 21.93
CA LEU A 109 6.24 -19.04 20.52
C LEU A 109 7.53 -18.33 20.10
N SER A 110 8.50 -19.10 19.61
CA SER A 110 9.71 -18.54 18.98
C SER A 110 9.43 -18.30 17.50
N VAL A 111 9.69 -17.09 17.04
CA VAL A 111 9.48 -16.69 15.64
C VAL A 111 10.81 -16.22 15.05
N TYR A 112 11.17 -16.77 13.90
CA TYR A 112 12.40 -16.51 13.16
C TYR A 112 12.07 -15.92 11.80
N PHE A 113 12.24 -14.61 11.59
CA PHE A 113 11.87 -13.91 10.37
C PHE A 113 10.46 -14.28 9.88
N GLY A 114 9.48 -14.29 10.78
CA GLY A 114 8.08 -14.62 10.49
C GLY A 114 7.77 -16.13 10.38
N CYS A 115 8.74 -17.00 10.61
CA CYS A 115 8.58 -18.45 10.54
C CYS A 115 8.69 -19.13 11.90
N ASN A 116 8.07 -20.31 12.04
CA ASN A 116 8.19 -21.19 13.21
C ASN A 116 8.42 -22.62 12.76
N LEU A 117 9.06 -23.46 13.60
CA LEU A 117 9.29 -24.86 13.28
C LEU A 117 8.00 -25.67 13.10
N ALA A 118 6.97 -25.35 13.89
CA ALA A 118 5.70 -26.04 13.82
C ALA A 118 4.76 -25.33 12.80
N GLU A 119 4.50 -25.97 11.67
CA GLU A 119 3.64 -25.43 10.58
C GLU A 119 2.27 -24.95 11.07
N ARG A 120 1.68 -25.61 12.08
CA ARG A 120 0.39 -25.19 12.64
C ARG A 120 0.37 -23.77 13.20
N HIS A 121 1.53 -23.18 13.50
CA HIS A 121 1.69 -21.82 14.00
C HIS A 121 2.25 -20.87 12.92
N ALA A 122 2.30 -21.28 11.65
CA ALA A 122 2.86 -20.46 10.56
C ALA A 122 2.12 -19.12 10.40
N ASP A 123 0.78 -19.16 10.36
CA ASP A 123 -0.05 -17.94 10.22
C ASP A 123 0.15 -16.98 11.41
N LEU A 124 0.20 -17.53 12.64
CA LEU A 124 0.43 -16.73 13.84
C LEU A 124 1.84 -16.11 13.83
N SER A 125 2.85 -16.87 13.43
CA SER A 125 4.23 -16.39 13.34
C SER A 125 4.38 -15.27 12.32
N ARG A 126 3.72 -15.43 11.17
CA ARG A 126 3.68 -14.42 10.11
C ARG A 126 2.95 -13.15 10.56
N ALA A 127 1.76 -13.30 11.17
CA ALA A 127 0.99 -12.17 11.68
C ALA A 127 1.77 -11.37 12.73
N LEU A 128 2.45 -12.05 13.66
CA LEU A 128 3.31 -11.39 14.65
C LEU A 128 4.46 -10.62 14.01
N PHE A 129 5.14 -11.23 13.04
CA PHE A 129 6.27 -10.58 12.35
C PHE A 129 5.81 -9.41 11.49
N ASN A 130 4.65 -9.51 10.87
CA ASN A 130 4.07 -8.41 10.08
C ASN A 130 3.74 -7.20 10.98
N LEU A 131 3.19 -7.42 12.15
CA LEU A 131 2.89 -6.33 13.09
C LEU A 131 4.14 -5.81 13.80
N PHE A 132 5.04 -6.70 14.17
CA PHE A 132 6.25 -6.42 14.94
C PHE A 132 7.45 -7.05 14.24
N PRO A 133 8.05 -6.41 13.22
CA PRO A 133 9.15 -6.97 12.45
C PRO A 133 10.46 -7.04 13.27
N VAL A 134 10.48 -7.96 14.22
CA VAL A 134 11.66 -8.34 15.01
C VAL A 134 12.20 -9.66 14.45
N PRO A 135 13.45 -9.71 13.95
CA PRO A 135 13.98 -10.87 13.21
C PRO A 135 13.95 -12.18 14.00
N LEU A 136 14.38 -12.14 15.25
CA LEU A 136 14.34 -13.28 16.19
C LEU A 136 13.55 -12.84 17.42
N MET A 137 12.32 -13.35 17.58
CA MET A 137 11.47 -12.95 18.69
C MET A 137 10.81 -14.12 19.40
N ARG A 138 10.56 -13.90 20.68
CA ARG A 138 9.83 -14.77 21.58
C ARG A 138 8.53 -14.08 21.98
N ALA A 139 7.38 -14.63 21.57
CA ALA A 139 6.06 -14.12 21.91
C ALA A 139 5.47 -14.96 23.05
N LEU A 140 5.12 -14.31 24.15
CA LEU A 140 4.49 -14.93 25.31
C LEU A 140 3.00 -14.71 25.29
N PHE A 141 2.22 -15.77 25.33
CA PHE A 141 0.77 -15.77 25.44
C PHE A 141 0.31 -16.29 26.79
N ALA A 142 -0.80 -15.77 27.29
CA ALA A 142 -1.45 -16.30 28.48
C ALA A 142 -2.97 -16.24 28.34
N LYS A 143 -3.67 -17.25 28.87
CA LYS A 143 -5.13 -17.24 28.97
C LYS A 143 -5.58 -16.18 29.96
N SER A 144 -6.56 -15.39 29.58
CA SER A 144 -7.24 -14.45 30.50
C SER A 144 -7.99 -15.22 31.58
N SER A 145 -7.79 -14.88 32.83
CA SER A 145 -8.53 -15.48 33.95
C SER A 145 -10.03 -15.14 33.93
N THR A 146 -10.40 -14.02 33.27
CA THR A 146 -11.78 -13.53 33.24
C THR A 146 -12.56 -14.08 32.06
N THR A 147 -11.93 -14.16 30.86
CA THR A 147 -12.61 -14.53 29.61
C THR A 147 -12.20 -15.91 29.09
N GLY A 148 -11.16 -16.52 29.65
CA GLY A 148 -10.58 -17.76 29.12
C GLY A 148 -9.84 -17.63 27.79
N ARG A 149 -9.91 -16.46 27.14
CA ARG A 149 -9.29 -16.23 25.83
C ARG A 149 -7.78 -16.03 25.95
N TRP A 150 -7.08 -16.42 24.89
CA TRP A 150 -5.66 -16.19 24.76
C TRP A 150 -5.34 -14.70 24.54
N ARG A 151 -4.26 -14.22 25.14
CA ARG A 151 -3.79 -12.83 25.00
C ARG A 151 -2.27 -12.81 24.83
N LEU A 152 -1.79 -12.04 23.86
CA LEU A 152 -0.37 -11.72 23.76
C LEU A 152 0.03 -10.84 24.97
N ARG A 153 1.10 -11.22 25.66
CA ARG A 153 1.60 -10.55 26.88
C ARG A 153 2.82 -9.73 26.64
N SER A 154 3.78 -10.30 25.89
CA SER A 154 5.05 -9.65 25.56
C SER A 154 5.65 -10.23 24.31
N ILE A 155 6.46 -9.42 23.66
CA ILE A 155 7.40 -9.81 22.61
C ILE A 155 8.79 -9.38 23.10
N THR A 156 9.75 -10.29 23.06
CA THR A 156 11.14 -10.02 23.41
C THR A 156 12.07 -10.58 22.32
N PRO A 157 13.25 -9.98 22.10
CA PRO A 157 14.25 -10.61 21.25
C PRO A 157 14.68 -11.97 21.82
N ILE A 158 15.15 -12.84 20.95
CA ILE A 158 15.81 -14.09 21.35
C ILE A 158 17.30 -13.86 21.25
N PRO A 159 18.04 -13.85 22.38
CA PRO A 159 19.50 -13.81 22.38
C PRO A 159 20.07 -14.94 21.52
N VAL A 160 21.16 -14.66 20.79
CA VAL A 160 21.80 -15.68 19.93
C VAL A 160 22.24 -16.89 20.73
N GLY A 161 22.77 -16.68 21.92
CA GLY A 161 23.20 -17.75 22.84
C GLY A 161 22.04 -18.64 23.36
N ASP A 162 20.80 -18.12 23.35
CA ASP A 162 19.58 -18.84 23.76
C ASP A 162 18.97 -19.69 22.63
N LEU A 163 19.54 -19.66 21.43
CA LEU A 163 19.03 -20.43 20.30
C LEU A 163 19.30 -21.94 20.50
N PRO A 164 18.24 -22.79 20.50
CA PRO A 164 18.45 -24.22 20.61
C PRO A 164 19.29 -24.75 19.44
N LYS A 165 20.32 -25.54 19.73
CA LYS A 165 21.18 -26.15 18.68
C LYS A 165 20.37 -26.93 17.63
N SER A 166 19.25 -27.56 18.04
CA SER A 166 18.31 -28.26 17.15
C SER A 166 17.63 -27.35 16.15
N HIS A 167 17.53 -26.04 16.42
CA HIS A 167 16.90 -25.05 15.52
C HIS A 167 17.86 -24.51 14.44
N GLY A 168 19.18 -24.76 14.55
CA GLY A 168 20.20 -24.19 13.68
C GLY A 168 19.96 -24.48 12.19
N GLY A 169 19.58 -25.71 11.83
CA GLY A 169 19.26 -26.07 10.44
C GLY A 169 18.02 -25.36 9.89
N PHE A 170 16.98 -25.22 10.72
CA PHE A 170 15.78 -24.47 10.37
C PHE A 170 16.07 -22.98 10.20
N LEU A 171 16.76 -22.39 11.19
CA LEU A 171 17.15 -20.98 11.16
C LEU A 171 18.00 -20.66 9.93
N ARG A 172 18.97 -21.52 9.58
CA ARG A 172 19.76 -21.38 8.33
C ARG A 172 18.85 -21.27 7.13
N LYS A 173 17.93 -22.23 6.96
CA LYS A 173 16.99 -22.26 5.82
C LYS A 173 16.11 -21.02 5.77
N VAL A 174 15.60 -20.57 6.92
CA VAL A 174 14.76 -19.36 7.00
C VAL A 174 15.55 -18.12 6.58
N ILE A 175 16.76 -17.96 7.10
CA ILE A 175 17.62 -16.81 6.77
C ILE A 175 18.05 -16.88 5.30
N GLU A 176 18.50 -18.04 4.82
CA GLU A 176 18.85 -18.23 3.39
C GLU A 176 17.66 -17.89 2.49
N ASN A 177 16.45 -18.32 2.81
CA ASN A 177 15.25 -17.99 2.07
C ASN A 177 14.93 -16.48 2.14
N HIS A 178 15.09 -15.85 3.31
CA HIS A 178 14.87 -14.41 3.47
C HIS A 178 15.82 -13.58 2.60
N PHE A 179 17.10 -13.99 2.54
CA PHE A 179 18.09 -13.33 1.69
C PHE A 179 18.04 -13.80 0.22
N ALA A 180 17.65 -15.07 -0.06
CA ALA A 180 17.57 -15.59 -1.43
C ALA A 180 16.45 -14.95 -2.26
N ARG A 181 15.37 -14.50 -1.63
CA ARG A 181 14.33 -13.68 -2.29
C ARG A 181 14.92 -12.40 -2.90
N ARG A 182 16.13 -12.04 -2.51
CA ARG A 182 16.94 -10.87 -2.90
C ARG A 182 18.27 -11.21 -3.56
N GLY A 183 18.40 -12.47 -4.00
CA GLY A 183 19.59 -12.89 -4.72
C GLY A 183 19.81 -12.04 -5.97
N PRO A 184 21.07 -11.85 -6.40
CA PRO A 184 21.34 -11.18 -7.66
C PRO A 184 20.49 -11.87 -8.73
N SER A 185 19.64 -11.10 -9.40
CA SER A 185 18.82 -11.60 -10.51
C SER A 185 19.71 -12.39 -11.43
N GLY A 186 19.55 -13.72 -11.37
CA GLY A 186 20.48 -14.69 -11.91
C GLY A 186 20.71 -14.52 -13.40
N ARG A 187 21.79 -13.81 -13.72
CA ARG A 187 22.59 -13.97 -14.93
C ARG A 187 24.02 -13.63 -14.56
N ALA A 188 24.87 -14.61 -14.62
CA ALA A 188 26.33 -14.44 -14.58
C ALA A 188 26.74 -13.44 -15.66
N GLY A 189 27.00 -12.17 -15.29
CA GLY A 189 27.40 -11.14 -16.20
C GLY A 189 27.20 -9.77 -15.58
N LYS A 190 28.23 -9.12 -15.08
CA LYS A 190 28.34 -7.77 -14.47
C LYS A 190 27.26 -7.47 -13.44
N SER A 191 27.61 -7.47 -12.16
CA SER A 191 26.72 -7.01 -11.08
C SER A 191 26.35 -5.55 -11.32
N VAL A 192 25.13 -5.31 -11.82
CA VAL A 192 24.56 -3.97 -11.83
C VAL A 192 24.31 -3.61 -10.37
N GLN A 193 25.02 -2.61 -9.88
CA GLN A 193 24.81 -2.09 -8.53
C GLN A 193 23.66 -1.10 -8.60
N TYR A 194 22.49 -1.46 -8.06
CA TYR A 194 21.37 -0.57 -7.91
C TYR A 194 21.60 0.34 -6.70
N GLU A 195 21.05 1.56 -6.74
CA GLU A 195 21.26 2.55 -5.68
C GLU A 195 20.15 2.54 -4.62
N HIS A 196 18.95 2.10 -4.97
CA HIS A 196 17.78 2.08 -4.10
C HIS A 196 16.98 0.79 -4.27
N ASP A 197 16.13 0.49 -3.28
CA ASP A 197 15.22 -0.65 -3.30
C ASP A 197 13.78 -0.18 -3.44
N LEU A 198 13.08 -0.72 -4.44
CA LEU A 198 11.67 -0.44 -4.70
C LEU A 198 10.82 -1.67 -4.43
N ALA A 199 9.84 -1.53 -3.55
CA ALA A 199 8.74 -2.47 -3.42
C ALA A 199 7.61 -2.10 -4.38
N ILE A 200 7.14 -3.06 -5.17
CA ILE A 200 5.88 -2.94 -5.94
C ILE A 200 4.85 -3.85 -5.29
N LEU A 201 3.84 -3.25 -4.64
CA LEU A 201 2.77 -4.02 -3.99
C LEU A 201 1.73 -4.44 -5.01
N VAL A 202 1.48 -5.73 -5.10
CA VAL A 202 0.47 -6.35 -5.99
C VAL A 202 -0.43 -7.28 -5.19
N ASP A 203 -1.64 -7.50 -5.66
CA ASP A 203 -2.53 -8.56 -5.18
C ASP A 203 -2.71 -9.60 -6.28
N LYS A 204 -2.25 -10.83 -6.02
CA LYS A 204 -2.30 -11.93 -7.01
C LYS A 204 -3.71 -12.47 -7.22
N ASP A 205 -4.59 -12.26 -6.26
CA ASP A 205 -5.96 -12.77 -6.24
C ASP A 205 -6.96 -11.74 -6.82
N GLU A 206 -6.49 -10.52 -7.12
CA GLU A 206 -7.32 -9.45 -7.65
C GLU A 206 -7.74 -9.72 -9.10
N ARG A 207 -9.05 -9.65 -9.37
CA ARG A 207 -9.61 -9.93 -10.71
C ARG A 207 -9.36 -8.81 -11.71
N SER A 208 -9.32 -7.58 -11.23
CA SER A 208 -9.16 -6.37 -12.06
C SER A 208 -8.11 -5.45 -11.43
N PRO A 209 -6.83 -5.86 -11.43
CA PRO A 209 -5.77 -5.06 -10.83
C PRO A 209 -5.55 -3.77 -11.63
N PRO A 210 -5.03 -2.70 -11.00
CA PRO A 210 -4.78 -1.43 -11.68
C PRO A 210 -3.64 -1.50 -12.71
N SER A 211 -2.97 -2.63 -12.84
CA SER A 211 -2.00 -2.91 -13.91
C SER A 211 -2.01 -4.37 -14.33
N ASN A 212 -2.10 -4.61 -15.63
CA ASN A 212 -1.92 -5.94 -16.16
C ASN A 212 -0.46 -6.41 -16.04
N ARG A 213 -0.25 -7.72 -16.21
CA ARG A 213 1.06 -8.36 -16.02
C ARG A 213 2.16 -7.75 -16.92
N GLU A 214 1.82 -7.34 -18.13
CA GLU A 214 2.80 -6.76 -19.07
C GLU A 214 3.17 -5.33 -18.66
N ALA A 215 2.24 -4.55 -18.12
CA ALA A 215 2.53 -3.24 -17.55
C ALA A 215 3.43 -3.36 -16.32
N LEU A 216 3.18 -4.34 -15.43
CA LEU A 216 4.04 -4.59 -14.27
C LEU A 216 5.49 -4.91 -14.67
N LYS A 217 5.71 -5.73 -15.70
CA LYS A 217 7.06 -5.99 -16.24
C LYS A 217 7.74 -4.72 -16.79
N ARG A 218 6.96 -3.81 -17.36
CA ARG A 218 7.50 -2.53 -17.86
C ARG A 218 7.84 -1.59 -16.72
N PHE A 219 7.02 -1.54 -15.67
CA PHE A 219 7.36 -0.82 -14.45
C PHE A 219 8.65 -1.35 -13.82
N GLU A 220 8.77 -2.67 -13.68
CA GLU A 220 10.01 -3.30 -13.20
C GLU A 220 11.22 -2.91 -14.04
N ARG A 221 11.11 -3.01 -15.38
CA ARG A 221 12.19 -2.63 -16.28
C ARG A 221 12.57 -1.15 -16.16
N ALA A 222 11.57 -0.25 -16.16
CA ALA A 222 11.79 1.18 -16.01
C ALA A 222 12.43 1.53 -14.67
N ALA A 223 11.98 0.91 -13.58
CA ALA A 223 12.56 1.09 -12.26
C ALA A 223 14.04 0.67 -12.22
N ARG A 224 14.37 -0.49 -12.80
CA ARG A 224 15.77 -0.95 -12.90
C ARG A 224 16.64 0.00 -13.71
N LEU A 225 16.13 0.57 -14.80
CA LEU A 225 16.84 1.59 -15.61
C LEU A 225 17.04 2.89 -14.83
N ASN A 226 16.15 3.19 -13.88
CA ASN A 226 16.27 4.34 -12.99
C ASN A 226 17.00 4.04 -11.66
N GLY A 227 17.75 2.92 -11.59
CA GLY A 227 18.65 2.61 -10.49
C GLY A 227 17.99 1.93 -9.27
N PHE A 228 16.77 1.38 -9.41
CA PHE A 228 16.12 0.61 -8.36
C PHE A 228 16.38 -0.89 -8.51
N ASP A 229 16.68 -1.57 -7.40
CA ASP A 229 16.41 -2.99 -7.28
C ASP A 229 14.94 -3.18 -6.93
N VAL A 230 14.24 -4.04 -7.69
CA VAL A 230 12.78 -4.15 -7.64
C VAL A 230 12.36 -5.48 -7.08
N GLU A 231 11.46 -5.45 -6.11
CA GLU A 231 10.81 -6.64 -5.58
C GLU A 231 9.28 -6.46 -5.56
N PHE A 232 8.56 -7.49 -6.02
CA PHE A 232 7.09 -7.55 -5.91
C PHE A 232 6.72 -8.11 -4.56
N LEU A 233 5.91 -7.34 -3.82
CA LEU A 233 5.36 -7.73 -2.53
C LEU A 233 3.87 -8.06 -2.65
N ASP A 234 3.41 -8.93 -1.77
CA ASP A 234 1.99 -9.16 -1.56
C ASP A 234 1.60 -8.85 -0.09
N ARG A 235 0.34 -9.06 0.25
CA ARG A 235 -0.19 -8.75 1.59
C ARG A 235 0.57 -9.44 2.73
N ASP A 236 1.21 -10.58 2.46
CA ASP A 236 1.96 -11.36 3.46
C ASP A 236 3.35 -10.76 3.78
N ASP A 237 3.83 -9.84 2.94
CA ASP A 237 5.15 -9.22 3.08
C ASP A 237 5.13 -7.90 3.90
N TYR A 238 4.05 -7.60 4.61
CA TYR A 238 3.88 -6.34 5.35
C TYR A 238 5.05 -6.02 6.32
N GLY A 239 5.57 -7.02 7.02
CA GLY A 239 6.70 -6.85 7.94
C GLY A 239 8.03 -6.45 7.27
N ARG A 240 8.11 -6.56 5.94
CA ARG A 240 9.32 -6.29 5.16
C ARG A 240 9.42 -4.86 4.63
N ILE A 241 8.36 -4.07 4.82
CA ILE A 241 8.28 -2.70 4.25
C ILE A 241 9.50 -1.84 4.64
N ALA A 242 9.95 -1.90 5.88
CA ALA A 242 11.10 -1.11 6.34
C ALA A 242 12.43 -1.41 5.61
N GLU A 243 12.47 -2.47 4.78
CA GLU A 243 13.65 -2.86 4.02
C GLU A 243 13.85 -2.05 2.73
N PHE A 244 12.85 -1.26 2.30
CA PHE A 244 12.82 -0.56 1.02
C PHE A 244 13.00 0.96 1.17
N ASP A 245 13.32 1.63 0.07
CA ASP A 245 13.40 3.09 -0.02
C ASP A 245 12.12 3.70 -0.57
N ALA A 246 11.40 2.96 -1.40
CA ALA A 246 10.13 3.37 -1.98
C ALA A 246 9.12 2.22 -2.03
N LEU A 247 7.84 2.58 -1.99
CA LEU A 247 6.70 1.70 -2.22
C LEU A 247 5.84 2.24 -3.35
N PHE A 248 5.62 1.43 -4.38
CA PHE A 248 4.70 1.69 -5.48
C PHE A 248 3.52 0.71 -5.42
N ILE A 249 2.30 1.20 -5.18
CA ILE A 249 1.13 0.35 -5.01
C ILE A 249 0.48 0.11 -6.37
N ARG A 250 0.34 -1.17 -6.74
CA ARG A 250 -0.36 -1.64 -7.95
C ARG A 250 -1.37 -2.74 -7.62
N ALA A 251 -2.05 -2.57 -6.49
CA ALA A 251 -3.25 -3.29 -6.06
C ALA A 251 -4.32 -2.27 -5.72
N THR A 252 -5.60 -2.60 -5.86
CA THR A 252 -6.71 -1.68 -5.57
C THR A 252 -6.60 -1.11 -4.15
N THR A 253 -6.70 0.21 -4.05
CA THR A 253 -6.59 0.94 -2.79
C THR A 253 -7.95 1.13 -2.14
N SER A 254 -8.00 1.01 -0.82
CA SER A 254 -9.16 1.36 0.00
C SER A 254 -8.73 1.55 1.46
N VAL A 255 -9.41 2.41 2.19
CA VAL A 255 -9.10 2.70 3.60
C VAL A 255 -9.19 1.46 4.50
N ASN A 256 -10.13 0.55 4.22
CA ASN A 256 -10.33 -0.69 4.96
C ASN A 256 -9.58 -1.89 4.35
N HIS A 257 -8.52 -1.64 3.59
CA HIS A 257 -7.77 -2.66 2.88
C HIS A 257 -6.31 -2.71 3.32
N HIS A 258 -5.63 -3.82 3.05
CA HIS A 258 -4.20 -3.95 3.37
C HIS A 258 -3.34 -2.87 2.68
N THR A 259 -3.70 -2.41 1.49
CA THR A 259 -2.98 -1.37 0.74
C THR A 259 -2.84 -0.06 1.53
N TYR A 260 -3.88 0.38 2.24
CA TYR A 260 -3.78 1.54 3.13
C TYR A 260 -2.83 1.31 4.31
N ARG A 261 -2.86 0.11 4.91
CA ARG A 261 -1.93 -0.26 5.99
C ARG A 261 -0.48 -0.23 5.50
N PHE A 262 -0.22 -0.78 4.29
CA PHE A 262 1.09 -0.73 3.65
C PHE A 262 1.55 0.71 3.40
N ALA A 263 0.70 1.55 2.81
CA ALA A 263 1.00 2.96 2.57
C ALA A 263 1.32 3.71 3.86
N SER A 264 0.51 3.52 4.90
CA SER A 264 0.68 4.18 6.21
C SER A 264 1.98 3.74 6.89
N ARG A 265 2.29 2.43 6.87
CA ARG A 265 3.52 1.89 7.44
C ARG A 265 4.75 2.38 6.66
N ALA A 266 4.72 2.31 5.34
CA ALA A 266 5.82 2.76 4.50
C ALA A 266 6.14 4.25 4.75
N ARG A 267 5.11 5.10 4.84
CA ARG A 267 5.28 6.50 5.19
C ARG A 267 5.90 6.69 6.59
N ALA A 268 5.45 5.93 7.57
CA ALA A 268 5.99 5.99 8.94
C ALA A 268 7.46 5.56 9.01
N GLU A 269 7.86 4.59 8.19
CA GLU A 269 9.26 4.14 8.04
C GLU A 269 10.10 5.07 7.13
N GLY A 270 9.51 6.18 6.63
CA GLY A 270 10.22 7.18 5.81
C GLY A 270 10.41 6.80 4.35
N LEU A 271 9.71 5.79 3.82
CA LEU A 271 9.75 5.45 2.40
C LEU A 271 9.00 6.49 1.57
N VAL A 272 9.42 6.69 0.33
CA VAL A 272 8.62 7.39 -0.67
C VAL A 272 7.48 6.47 -1.12
N VAL A 273 6.25 6.93 -0.99
CA VAL A 273 5.05 6.09 -1.22
C VAL A 273 4.19 6.66 -2.33
N VAL A 274 3.85 5.84 -3.31
CA VAL A 274 2.82 6.10 -4.32
C VAL A 274 1.89 4.88 -4.35
N ASP A 275 0.65 4.98 -3.97
CA ASP A 275 -0.08 6.16 -3.55
C ASP A 275 0.04 6.35 -2.03
N ASP A 276 0.17 7.61 -1.63
CA ASP A 276 0.30 7.95 -0.22
C ASP A 276 -1.04 7.77 0.53
N PRO A 277 -1.01 7.52 1.86
CA PRO A 277 -2.24 7.21 2.60
C PRO A 277 -3.25 8.36 2.66
N ASP A 278 -2.83 9.62 2.56
CA ASP A 278 -3.77 10.74 2.52
C ASP A 278 -4.50 10.80 1.17
N SER A 279 -3.80 10.50 0.08
CA SER A 279 -4.41 10.36 -1.25
C SER A 279 -5.43 9.23 -1.30
N ILE A 280 -5.13 8.07 -0.70
CA ILE A 280 -6.08 6.94 -0.59
C ILE A 280 -7.36 7.37 0.13
N ILE A 281 -7.26 8.08 1.25
CA ILE A 281 -8.42 8.57 2.00
C ILE A 281 -9.23 9.57 1.17
N ARG A 282 -8.55 10.54 0.57
CA ARG A 282 -9.19 11.68 -0.12
C ARG A 282 -9.85 11.28 -1.42
N CYS A 283 -9.20 10.43 -2.22
CA CYS A 283 -9.74 9.95 -3.49
C CYS A 283 -10.82 8.89 -3.28
N GLY A 284 -10.66 8.02 -2.28
CA GLY A 284 -11.60 6.94 -2.00
C GLY A 284 -12.98 7.40 -1.54
N ASN A 285 -13.16 8.68 -1.14
CA ASN A 285 -14.42 9.15 -0.56
C ASN A 285 -15.12 10.23 -1.40
N LYS A 286 -16.29 9.90 -1.96
CA LYS A 286 -17.06 10.78 -2.83
C LYS A 286 -17.65 12.01 -2.11
N VAL A 287 -17.87 11.94 -0.78
CA VAL A 287 -18.29 13.11 0.00
C VAL A 287 -17.15 14.10 0.12
N TYR A 288 -15.91 13.62 0.35
CA TYR A 288 -14.72 14.46 0.33
C TYR A 288 -14.57 15.18 -1.02
N LEU A 289 -14.79 14.48 -2.14
CA LEU A 289 -14.73 15.08 -3.47
C LEU A 289 -15.76 16.21 -3.65
N VAL A 290 -16.98 16.04 -3.14
CA VAL A 290 -18.02 17.09 -3.21
C VAL A 290 -17.58 18.34 -2.42
N GLU A 291 -17.01 18.17 -1.24
CA GLU A 291 -16.51 19.28 -0.43
C GLU A 291 -15.27 19.94 -1.06
N LEU A 292 -14.37 19.14 -1.63
CA LEU A 292 -13.23 19.64 -2.40
C LEU A 292 -13.68 20.47 -3.59
N ALA A 293 -14.69 19.98 -4.33
CA ALA A 293 -15.23 20.69 -5.49
C ALA A 293 -15.81 22.04 -5.12
N LYS A 294 -16.57 22.14 -4.03
CA LYS A 294 -17.08 23.41 -3.49
C LYS A 294 -15.93 24.35 -3.11
N ARG A 295 -14.96 23.86 -2.35
CA ARG A 295 -13.82 24.67 -1.87
C ARG A 295 -12.99 25.25 -3.02
N LEU A 296 -12.81 24.47 -4.08
CA LEU A 296 -11.98 24.85 -5.22
C LEU A 296 -12.78 25.41 -6.40
N ASP A 297 -14.09 25.59 -6.26
CA ASP A 297 -14.98 26.00 -7.35
C ASP A 297 -14.74 25.16 -8.62
N LEU A 298 -14.90 23.83 -8.48
CA LEU A 298 -14.81 22.88 -9.58
C LEU A 298 -16.20 22.57 -10.11
N ALA A 299 -16.34 22.53 -11.44
CA ALA A 299 -17.57 22.12 -12.05
C ALA A 299 -17.82 20.62 -11.81
N ILE A 300 -18.88 20.30 -11.06
CA ILE A 300 -19.39 18.93 -10.86
C ILE A 300 -20.85 18.87 -11.31
N PRO A 301 -21.44 17.69 -11.59
CA PRO A 301 -22.88 17.58 -11.77
C PRO A 301 -23.62 18.12 -10.57
N PRO A 302 -24.84 18.65 -10.70
CA PRO A 302 -25.69 18.98 -9.55
C PRO A 302 -25.73 17.81 -8.57
N THR A 303 -25.34 18.04 -7.32
CA THR A 303 -25.06 16.99 -6.34
C THR A 303 -25.63 17.34 -4.96
N MET A 304 -26.26 16.36 -4.33
CA MET A 304 -26.70 16.40 -2.94
C MET A 304 -26.02 15.30 -2.13
N VAL A 305 -25.60 15.60 -0.91
CA VAL A 305 -25.19 14.62 0.11
C VAL A 305 -26.32 14.52 1.12
N VAL A 306 -26.88 13.35 1.28
CA VAL A 306 -28.07 13.13 2.10
C VAL A 306 -27.82 12.08 3.20
N SER A 307 -28.40 12.29 4.38
CA SER A 307 -28.40 11.36 5.53
C SER A 307 -29.76 10.72 5.78
N SER A 308 -30.76 11.03 4.97
CA SER A 308 -32.12 10.49 5.07
C SER A 308 -32.78 10.45 3.69
N ALA A 309 -33.83 9.63 3.55
CA ALA A 309 -34.56 9.43 2.30
C ALA A 309 -35.48 10.64 1.99
N ARG A 310 -34.94 11.74 1.51
CA ARG A 310 -35.67 12.97 1.12
C ARG A 310 -36.02 12.95 -0.37
N THR A 311 -36.78 11.95 -0.81
CA THR A 311 -37.05 11.69 -2.22
C THR A 311 -37.62 12.92 -2.95
N ASP A 312 -38.62 13.62 -2.37
CA ASP A 312 -39.24 14.78 -3.00
C ASP A 312 -38.30 15.98 -3.14
N GLU A 313 -37.46 16.21 -2.16
CA GLU A 313 -36.44 17.25 -2.19
C GLU A 313 -35.40 16.96 -3.28
N ILE A 314 -34.89 15.73 -3.35
CA ILE A 314 -33.94 15.30 -4.38
C ILE A 314 -34.50 15.46 -5.77
N VAL A 315 -35.76 15.04 -6.02
CA VAL A 315 -36.39 15.16 -7.33
C VAL A 315 -36.58 16.63 -7.71
N ARG A 316 -36.91 17.47 -6.75
CA ARG A 316 -37.07 18.93 -7.00
C ARG A 316 -35.74 19.58 -7.37
N GLU A 317 -34.64 19.25 -6.67
CA GLU A 317 -33.35 19.91 -6.84
C GLU A 317 -32.51 19.31 -8.00
N LEU A 318 -32.55 17.99 -8.17
CA LEU A 318 -31.68 17.27 -9.14
C LEU A 318 -32.42 16.76 -10.34
N GLY A 319 -33.73 16.57 -10.24
CA GLY A 319 -34.55 15.93 -11.29
C GLY A 319 -34.31 14.43 -11.38
N LEU A 320 -34.92 13.80 -12.39
CA LEU A 320 -34.73 12.40 -12.77
C LEU A 320 -34.35 12.33 -14.24
N PRO A 321 -33.49 11.39 -14.67
CA PRO A 321 -32.85 10.39 -13.86
C PRO A 321 -31.73 10.98 -13.00
N CYS A 322 -31.46 10.33 -11.85
CA CYS A 322 -30.33 10.65 -10.99
C CYS A 322 -29.52 9.39 -10.64
N VAL A 323 -28.31 9.59 -10.15
CA VAL A 323 -27.37 8.51 -9.79
C VAL A 323 -27.06 8.59 -8.30
N LEU A 324 -27.30 7.49 -7.61
CA LEU A 324 -26.97 7.32 -6.19
C LEU A 324 -25.63 6.61 -6.08
N LYS A 325 -24.77 7.10 -5.19
CA LYS A 325 -23.44 6.55 -4.97
C LYS A 325 -23.19 6.36 -3.49
N GLN A 326 -22.67 5.18 -3.11
CA GLN A 326 -22.10 4.98 -1.78
C GLN A 326 -20.80 5.81 -1.66
N PRO A 327 -20.52 6.47 -0.53
CA PRO A 327 -19.33 7.33 -0.37
C PRO A 327 -18.02 6.62 -0.70
N ASP A 328 -17.82 5.42 -0.16
CA ASP A 328 -16.56 4.68 -0.25
C ASP A 328 -16.73 3.45 -1.18
N SER A 329 -16.97 3.67 -2.47
CA SER A 329 -17.14 2.60 -3.46
C SER A 329 -16.21 2.80 -4.66
N ALA A 330 -15.59 1.70 -5.13
CA ALA A 330 -14.76 1.64 -6.32
C ALA A 330 -15.45 0.80 -7.42
N PHE A 331 -14.95 0.88 -8.66
CA PHE A 331 -15.38 0.07 -9.81
C PHE A 331 -16.89 0.03 -10.06
N SER A 332 -17.58 1.15 -9.86
CA SER A 332 -19.05 1.24 -10.02
C SER A 332 -19.86 0.34 -9.08
N GLU A 333 -19.25 -0.34 -8.12
CA GLU A 333 -19.98 -1.03 -7.06
C GLU A 333 -20.69 -0.02 -6.14
N GLY A 334 -21.95 -0.27 -5.82
CA GLY A 334 -22.74 0.68 -5.00
C GLY A 334 -23.16 1.96 -5.74
N VAL A 335 -23.14 1.96 -7.08
CA VAL A 335 -23.64 3.06 -7.93
C VAL A 335 -24.93 2.61 -8.62
N PHE A 336 -26.01 3.36 -8.44
CA PHE A 336 -27.34 3.03 -8.97
C PHE A 336 -27.92 4.23 -9.71
N ARG A 337 -28.51 4.00 -10.88
CA ARG A 337 -29.33 4.96 -11.58
C ARG A 337 -30.78 4.78 -11.18
N ALA A 338 -31.45 5.87 -10.86
CA ALA A 338 -32.87 5.91 -10.58
C ALA A 338 -33.57 6.76 -11.66
N ASP A 339 -34.47 6.14 -12.41
CA ASP A 339 -35.27 6.78 -13.47
C ASP A 339 -36.63 7.19 -12.93
N THR A 340 -37.10 6.62 -11.81
CA THR A 340 -38.36 6.91 -11.15
C THR A 340 -38.21 7.22 -9.66
N ARG A 341 -39.23 7.83 -9.07
CA ARG A 341 -39.27 8.13 -7.62
C ARG A 341 -39.17 6.87 -6.76
N GLU A 342 -39.82 5.80 -7.18
CA GLU A 342 -39.84 4.50 -6.49
C GLU A 342 -38.44 3.90 -6.48
N GLN A 343 -37.75 3.93 -7.62
CA GLN A 343 -36.35 3.47 -7.72
C GLN A 343 -35.42 4.31 -6.85
N LEU A 344 -35.60 5.64 -6.82
CA LEU A 344 -34.85 6.54 -5.98
C LEU A 344 -35.05 6.21 -4.49
N ALA A 345 -36.33 6.04 -4.06
CA ALA A 345 -36.64 5.72 -2.67
C ALA A 345 -36.04 4.37 -2.24
N ALA A 346 -36.18 3.34 -3.09
CA ALA A 346 -35.62 2.00 -2.83
C ALA A 346 -34.08 2.04 -2.79
N GLY A 347 -33.43 2.77 -3.70
CA GLY A 347 -32.00 2.96 -3.73
C GLY A 347 -31.47 3.69 -2.49
N LEU A 348 -32.13 4.76 -2.05
CA LEU A 348 -31.79 5.47 -0.81
C LEU A 348 -31.90 4.58 0.41
N GLN A 349 -33.02 3.83 0.56
CA GLN A 349 -33.22 2.91 1.65
C GLN A 349 -32.10 1.86 1.71
N ARG A 350 -31.75 1.29 0.54
CA ARG A 350 -30.68 0.29 0.44
C ARG A 350 -29.30 0.85 0.81
N LEU A 351 -28.96 2.05 0.36
CA LEU A 351 -27.63 2.64 0.63
C LEU A 351 -27.53 3.18 2.06
N LEU A 352 -28.59 3.83 2.58
CA LEU A 352 -28.64 4.34 3.95
C LEU A 352 -28.66 3.22 5.01
N SER A 353 -28.99 1.99 4.63
CA SER A 353 -28.84 0.83 5.54
C SER A 353 -27.37 0.42 5.74
N ARG A 354 -26.45 0.94 4.93
CA ARG A 354 -25.02 0.58 4.94
C ARG A 354 -24.08 1.75 5.23
N SER A 355 -24.55 2.97 5.05
CA SER A 355 -23.77 4.20 5.23
C SER A 355 -24.68 5.32 5.71
N ASP A 356 -24.22 6.12 6.65
CA ASP A 356 -24.98 7.28 7.17
C ASP A 356 -25.14 8.40 6.14
N LEU A 357 -24.37 8.37 5.05
CA LEU A 357 -24.41 9.34 3.96
C LEU A 357 -24.54 8.64 2.60
N VAL A 358 -25.26 9.28 1.69
CA VAL A 358 -25.35 8.90 0.27
C VAL A 358 -25.13 10.13 -0.59
N VAL A 359 -24.36 9.99 -1.66
CA VAL A 359 -24.18 11.01 -2.68
C VAL A 359 -25.19 10.78 -3.79
N VAL A 360 -26.01 11.78 -4.11
CA VAL A 360 -26.96 11.75 -5.21
C VAL A 360 -26.59 12.83 -6.22
N GLN A 361 -26.47 12.46 -7.49
CA GLN A 361 -26.08 13.36 -8.59
C GLN A 361 -27.08 13.30 -9.73
N SER A 362 -27.30 14.43 -10.41
CA SER A 362 -28.02 14.45 -11.69
C SER A 362 -27.30 13.54 -12.70
N PHE A 363 -28.05 12.74 -13.43
CA PHE A 363 -27.49 11.87 -14.45
C PHE A 363 -26.99 12.69 -15.66
N MET A 364 -25.76 12.44 -16.06
CA MET A 364 -25.09 13.10 -17.19
C MET A 364 -24.75 12.05 -18.27
N PRO A 365 -25.56 11.90 -19.32
CA PRO A 365 -25.28 10.98 -20.43
C PRO A 365 -24.13 11.51 -21.28
N THR A 366 -23.16 10.64 -21.61
CA THR A 366 -22.06 10.92 -22.52
C THR A 366 -21.72 9.66 -23.31
N GLU A 367 -21.09 9.81 -24.46
CA GLU A 367 -20.60 8.67 -25.25
C GLU A 367 -19.31 8.11 -24.66
N PHE A 368 -18.50 8.97 -24.05
CA PHE A 368 -17.24 8.60 -23.40
C PHE A 368 -16.96 9.52 -22.21
N ASP A 369 -16.09 9.07 -21.34
CA ASP A 369 -15.50 9.85 -20.26
C ASP A 369 -14.02 10.09 -20.55
N TRP A 370 -13.54 11.30 -20.25
CA TRP A 370 -12.13 11.60 -20.23
C TRP A 370 -11.52 11.01 -18.96
N ARG A 371 -10.43 10.26 -19.09
CA ARG A 371 -9.51 9.94 -18.01
C ARG A 371 -8.20 10.70 -18.25
N VAL A 372 -7.88 11.67 -17.39
CA VAL A 372 -6.62 12.41 -17.42
C VAL A 372 -5.76 11.92 -16.26
N ALA A 373 -4.62 11.32 -16.58
CA ALA A 373 -3.64 10.95 -15.56
C ALA A 373 -2.72 12.13 -15.24
N ILE A 374 -2.57 12.38 -13.95
CA ILE A 374 -1.68 13.42 -13.40
C ILE A 374 -0.66 12.74 -12.52
N PHE A 375 0.62 13.00 -12.76
CA PHE A 375 1.71 12.57 -11.91
C PHE A 375 2.62 13.76 -11.60
N ASP A 376 2.95 13.93 -10.34
CA ASP A 376 3.78 15.04 -9.86
C ASP A 376 3.40 16.41 -10.48
N ARG A 377 2.08 16.73 -10.38
CA ARG A 377 1.47 17.98 -10.88
C ARG A 377 1.53 18.18 -12.40
N GLN A 378 1.80 17.14 -13.17
CA GLN A 378 1.88 17.21 -14.63
C GLN A 378 0.93 16.19 -15.27
N SER A 379 0.30 16.57 -16.39
CA SER A 379 -0.49 15.64 -17.18
C SER A 379 0.40 14.61 -17.85
N LEU A 380 0.13 13.33 -17.60
CA LEU A 380 0.94 12.21 -18.07
C LEU A 380 0.37 11.57 -19.33
N PHE A 381 -0.92 11.20 -19.31
CA PHE A 381 -1.64 10.66 -20.45
C PHE A 381 -3.12 11.05 -20.40
N VAL A 382 -3.81 10.89 -21.53
CA VAL A 382 -5.26 11.15 -21.65
C VAL A 382 -5.90 10.01 -22.41
N CYS A 383 -6.95 9.44 -21.84
CA CYS A 383 -7.78 8.42 -22.49
C CYS A 383 -9.23 8.89 -22.61
N ARG A 384 -9.91 8.42 -23.64
CA ARG A 384 -11.37 8.40 -23.76
C ARG A 384 -11.83 6.98 -23.47
N TYR A 385 -12.67 6.82 -22.47
CA TYR A 385 -13.29 5.54 -22.17
C TYR A 385 -14.73 5.59 -22.61
N PHE A 386 -15.09 4.83 -23.63
CA PHE A 386 -16.44 4.77 -24.16
C PHE A 386 -17.36 3.96 -23.26
N MET A 387 -18.62 4.28 -23.25
CA MET A 387 -19.62 3.52 -22.50
C MET A 387 -19.75 2.11 -23.09
N ALA A 388 -19.95 1.10 -22.23
CA ALA A 388 -20.22 -0.25 -22.70
C ALA A 388 -21.50 -0.26 -23.56
N GLU A 389 -21.53 -1.10 -24.60
CA GLU A 389 -22.64 -1.14 -25.56
C GLU A 389 -24.00 -1.31 -24.86
N GLY A 390 -24.91 -0.41 -25.13
CA GLY A 390 -26.25 -0.38 -24.50
C GLY A 390 -26.25 -0.06 -23.00
N HIS A 391 -25.13 0.40 -22.43
CA HIS A 391 -25.01 0.73 -21.01
C HIS A 391 -24.58 2.18 -20.80
N TRP A 392 -24.88 2.73 -19.62
CA TRP A 392 -24.56 4.11 -19.25
C TRP A 392 -23.25 4.26 -18.46
N GLN A 393 -22.54 3.15 -18.24
CA GLN A 393 -21.23 3.07 -17.57
C GLN A 393 -20.21 2.45 -18.50
N ILE A 394 -18.94 2.73 -18.24
CA ILE A 394 -17.78 2.15 -18.95
C ILE A 394 -17.73 0.62 -18.74
N TYR A 395 -18.05 0.16 -17.53
CA TYR A 395 -18.11 -1.26 -17.19
C TYR A 395 -19.55 -1.69 -16.99
N HIS A 396 -19.93 -2.78 -17.64
CA HIS A 396 -21.20 -3.47 -17.40
C HIS A 396 -20.94 -4.81 -16.71
N HIS A 397 -21.26 -4.88 -15.44
CA HIS A 397 -21.13 -6.07 -14.63
C HIS A 397 -22.37 -6.97 -14.82
N GLY A 398 -22.33 -7.85 -15.81
CA GLY A 398 -23.38 -8.87 -16.00
C GLY A 398 -23.15 -10.07 -15.07
N GLU A 399 -24.21 -10.90 -14.88
CA GLU A 399 -24.16 -12.08 -14.00
C GLU A 399 -23.04 -13.10 -14.35
N LYS A 400 -22.64 -13.17 -15.62
CA LYS A 400 -21.65 -14.16 -16.11
C LYS A 400 -20.37 -13.52 -16.64
N ARG A 401 -20.37 -12.26 -17.01
CA ARG A 401 -19.22 -11.58 -17.66
C ARG A 401 -19.30 -10.08 -17.47
N THR A 402 -18.17 -9.46 -17.17
CA THR A 402 -18.00 -7.99 -17.27
C THR A 402 -17.63 -7.64 -18.68
N THR A 403 -18.36 -6.71 -19.31
CA THR A 403 -18.00 -6.09 -20.59
C THR A 403 -17.53 -4.67 -20.32
N ALA A 404 -16.43 -4.27 -20.97
CA ALA A 404 -15.94 -2.89 -20.96
C ALA A 404 -16.25 -2.24 -22.30
N GLY A 405 -16.45 -0.92 -22.29
CA GLY A 405 -16.48 -0.14 -23.51
C GLY A 405 -15.12 -0.08 -24.20
N GLU A 406 -15.09 0.47 -25.41
CA GLU A 406 -13.85 0.76 -26.11
C GLU A 406 -13.06 1.88 -25.44
N PHE A 407 -11.80 2.03 -25.81
CA PHE A 407 -10.95 3.11 -25.32
C PHE A 407 -10.13 3.71 -26.48
N GLU A 408 -9.79 4.97 -26.32
CA GLU A 408 -8.88 5.68 -27.22
C GLU A 408 -7.91 6.52 -26.40
N THR A 409 -6.62 6.26 -26.53
CA THR A 409 -5.59 7.09 -25.89
C THR A 409 -5.12 8.16 -26.87
N ILE A 410 -5.11 9.39 -26.43
CA ILE A 410 -4.68 10.54 -27.23
C ILE A 410 -3.48 11.24 -26.58
N SER A 411 -2.71 11.96 -27.41
CA SER A 411 -1.64 12.82 -26.92
C SER A 411 -2.22 13.92 -26.01
N VAL A 412 -1.54 14.21 -24.90
CA VAL A 412 -1.90 15.32 -23.99
C VAL A 412 -2.04 16.65 -24.76
N GLN A 413 -1.25 16.87 -25.79
CA GLN A 413 -1.28 18.09 -26.61
C GLN A 413 -2.58 18.21 -27.45
N HIS A 414 -3.25 17.10 -27.73
CA HIS A 414 -4.51 17.07 -28.50
C HIS A 414 -5.75 17.07 -27.61
N ALA A 415 -5.60 16.95 -26.29
CA ALA A 415 -6.72 17.04 -25.37
C ALA A 415 -7.20 18.49 -25.22
N PRO A 416 -8.51 18.72 -25.01
CA PRO A 416 -9.04 20.05 -24.75
C PRO A 416 -8.34 20.69 -23.55
N ARG A 417 -7.94 21.95 -23.69
CA ARG A 417 -7.21 22.66 -22.64
C ARG A 417 -7.99 22.75 -21.33
N GLU A 418 -9.29 22.97 -21.46
CA GLU A 418 -10.22 23.07 -20.31
C GLU A 418 -10.32 21.75 -19.53
N VAL A 419 -10.31 20.60 -20.22
CA VAL A 419 -10.26 19.27 -19.59
C VAL A 419 -8.97 19.11 -18.80
N LEU A 420 -7.81 19.46 -19.39
CA LEU A 420 -6.52 19.39 -18.70
C LEU A 420 -6.45 20.32 -17.50
N GLN A 421 -6.97 21.55 -17.62
CA GLN A 421 -6.99 22.52 -16.52
C GLN A 421 -7.88 22.04 -15.36
N LEU A 422 -9.07 21.51 -15.66
CA LEU A 422 -9.95 20.94 -14.64
C LEU A 422 -9.28 19.77 -13.93
N ALA A 423 -8.66 18.85 -14.69
CA ALA A 423 -7.95 17.71 -14.15
C ALA A 423 -6.79 18.13 -13.23
N LEU A 424 -5.94 19.06 -13.69
CA LEU A 424 -4.81 19.58 -12.92
C LEU A 424 -5.27 20.31 -11.65
N LYS A 425 -6.31 21.14 -11.73
CA LYS A 425 -6.87 21.85 -10.58
C LYS A 425 -7.39 20.86 -9.53
N THR A 426 -8.08 19.80 -9.98
CA THR A 426 -8.60 18.74 -9.13
C THR A 426 -7.48 17.97 -8.45
N ALA A 427 -6.53 17.44 -9.22
CA ALA A 427 -5.40 16.67 -8.72
C ALA A 427 -4.55 17.47 -7.72
N ASN A 428 -4.26 18.75 -8.03
CA ASN A 428 -3.54 19.64 -7.14
C ASN A 428 -4.28 19.93 -5.83
N GLY A 429 -5.61 19.77 -5.80
CA GLY A 429 -6.43 19.84 -4.60
C GLY A 429 -6.32 18.59 -3.71
N ILE A 430 -5.86 17.47 -4.27
CA ILE A 430 -5.55 16.23 -3.51
C ILE A 430 -4.09 16.27 -3.04
N GLY A 431 -3.14 16.42 -3.98
CA GLY A 431 -1.72 16.37 -3.69
C GLY A 431 -0.85 16.45 -4.93
N ASP A 432 0.34 15.88 -4.84
CA ASP A 432 1.31 15.78 -5.95
C ASP A 432 1.65 14.31 -6.31
N GLY A 433 0.76 13.37 -5.95
CA GLY A 433 0.88 11.94 -6.22
C GLY A 433 0.55 11.56 -7.66
N PHE A 434 0.03 10.33 -7.82
CA PHE A 434 -0.38 9.77 -9.10
C PHE A 434 -1.90 9.61 -9.12
N TYR A 435 -2.58 10.38 -9.97
CA TYR A 435 -4.04 10.46 -9.98
C TYR A 435 -4.62 10.24 -11.36
N GLY A 436 -5.81 9.62 -11.43
CA GLY A 436 -6.68 9.54 -12.60
C GLY A 436 -7.93 10.38 -12.39
N VAL A 437 -8.14 11.42 -13.19
CA VAL A 437 -9.27 12.33 -13.08
C VAL A 437 -10.27 12.02 -14.17
N ASP A 438 -11.51 11.69 -13.79
CA ASP A 438 -12.62 11.39 -14.70
C ASP A 438 -13.48 12.63 -14.92
N ILE A 439 -13.65 13.00 -16.19
CA ILE A 439 -14.35 14.21 -16.60
C ILE A 439 -15.35 13.85 -17.70
N LYS A 440 -16.57 14.35 -17.59
CA LYS A 440 -17.58 14.30 -18.65
C LYS A 440 -17.68 15.63 -19.38
N THR A 441 -18.00 15.55 -20.68
CA THR A 441 -18.30 16.73 -21.50
C THR A 441 -19.76 16.67 -21.92
N VAL A 442 -20.57 17.58 -21.40
CA VAL A 442 -22.01 17.67 -21.71
C VAL A 442 -22.33 19.09 -22.20
N ASN A 443 -22.88 19.20 -23.39
CA ASN A 443 -23.22 20.49 -24.03
C ASN A 443 -22.04 21.50 -24.03
N GLY A 444 -20.82 20.99 -24.28
CA GLY A 444 -19.60 21.80 -24.31
C GLY A 444 -19.05 22.19 -22.92
N ARG A 445 -19.68 21.76 -21.83
CA ARG A 445 -19.21 21.98 -20.46
C ARG A 445 -18.49 20.74 -19.96
N HIS A 446 -17.33 20.93 -19.32
CA HIS A 446 -16.56 19.87 -18.70
C HIS A 446 -16.87 19.82 -17.21
N VAL A 447 -17.27 18.65 -16.72
CA VAL A 447 -17.63 18.42 -15.31
C VAL A 447 -16.83 17.26 -14.73
N LEU A 448 -16.28 17.46 -13.53
CA LEU A 448 -15.57 16.46 -12.78
C LEU A 448 -16.54 15.39 -12.28
N MET A 449 -16.22 14.13 -12.51
CA MET A 449 -16.99 12.99 -12.04
C MET A 449 -16.36 12.29 -10.86
N GLU A 450 -15.04 12.04 -10.94
CA GLU A 450 -14.29 11.29 -9.94
C GLU A 450 -12.80 11.62 -10.05
N ILE A 451 -12.07 11.41 -8.95
CA ILE A 451 -10.62 11.35 -8.95
C ILE A 451 -10.20 10.06 -8.23
N ASN A 452 -9.30 9.34 -8.84
CA ASN A 452 -8.78 8.08 -8.33
C ASN A 452 -7.30 8.26 -8.00
N ASP A 453 -6.87 7.83 -6.80
CA ASP A 453 -5.50 7.43 -6.55
C ASP A 453 -5.26 6.11 -7.30
N ASN A 454 -4.06 5.70 -7.52
CA ASN A 454 -3.74 4.45 -8.18
C ASN A 454 -4.50 4.20 -9.52
N PRO A 455 -4.43 5.14 -10.50
CA PRO A 455 -5.12 4.98 -11.77
C PRO A 455 -4.60 3.77 -12.56
N ASN A 456 -5.46 3.20 -13.39
CA ASN A 456 -5.08 2.10 -14.27
C ASN A 456 -3.93 2.50 -15.19
N VAL A 457 -3.00 1.57 -15.36
CA VAL A 457 -1.96 1.59 -16.38
C VAL A 457 -1.84 0.18 -16.94
N ASP A 458 -2.48 -0.06 -18.07
CA ASP A 458 -2.46 -1.32 -18.79
C ASP A 458 -1.64 -1.22 -20.07
N ARG A 459 -0.88 -2.26 -20.35
CA ARG A 459 -0.15 -2.37 -21.61
C ARG A 459 -1.12 -2.40 -22.80
N GLY A 460 -0.94 -1.46 -23.73
CA GLY A 460 -1.76 -1.33 -24.92
C GLY A 460 -2.98 -0.42 -24.75
N VAL A 461 -3.21 0.11 -23.56
CA VAL A 461 -4.29 1.08 -23.25
C VAL A 461 -3.67 2.43 -22.94
N GLU A 462 -3.32 2.71 -21.70
CA GLU A 462 -2.83 4.01 -21.25
C GLU A 462 -1.42 4.32 -21.79
N ASP A 463 -0.64 3.30 -22.07
CA ASP A 463 0.71 3.46 -22.66
C ASP A 463 0.72 3.56 -24.20
N ALA A 464 -0.45 3.52 -24.87
CA ALA A 464 -0.52 3.43 -26.34
C ALA A 464 0.23 4.57 -27.06
N ILE A 465 0.27 5.77 -26.49
CA ILE A 465 1.00 6.92 -27.06
C ILE A 465 2.43 7.02 -26.56
N LEU A 466 2.64 6.92 -25.25
CA LEU A 466 3.95 7.13 -24.65
C LEU A 466 4.84 5.88 -24.67
N GLY A 467 4.26 4.70 -24.79
CA GLY A 467 5.01 3.44 -24.72
C GLY A 467 5.82 3.33 -23.43
N ASP A 468 7.09 2.96 -23.54
CA ASP A 468 8.00 2.81 -22.40
C ASP A 468 8.26 4.12 -21.66
N ALA A 469 8.10 5.28 -22.33
CA ALA A 469 8.32 6.58 -21.70
C ALA A 469 7.32 6.89 -20.60
N LEU A 470 6.11 6.28 -20.61
CA LEU A 470 5.14 6.42 -19.53
C LEU A 470 5.71 5.86 -18.23
N TYR A 471 6.20 4.63 -18.27
CA TYR A 471 6.77 3.92 -17.13
C TYR A 471 8.04 4.61 -16.62
N ASP A 472 8.88 5.05 -17.55
CA ASP A 472 10.12 5.77 -17.24
C ASP A 472 9.86 7.08 -16.49
N ARG A 473 8.89 7.89 -16.92
CA ARG A 473 8.52 9.15 -16.23
C ARG A 473 8.07 8.91 -14.79
N ILE A 474 7.26 7.88 -14.54
CA ILE A 474 6.79 7.55 -13.18
C ILE A 474 7.97 7.10 -12.32
N MET A 475 8.80 6.17 -12.81
CA MET A 475 9.93 5.64 -12.04
C MET A 475 11.02 6.68 -11.81
N LYS A 476 11.26 7.57 -12.78
CA LYS A 476 12.18 8.70 -12.65
C LYS A 476 11.71 9.67 -11.56
N GLY A 477 10.44 10.05 -11.57
CA GLY A 477 9.87 10.92 -10.53
C GLY A 477 9.95 10.30 -9.13
N LEU A 478 9.72 8.97 -9.03
CA LEU A 478 9.93 8.24 -7.78
C LEU A 478 11.40 8.32 -7.33
N ARG A 479 12.35 8.10 -8.25
CA ARG A 479 13.78 8.18 -8.00
C ARG A 479 14.20 9.57 -7.51
N GLU A 480 13.77 10.62 -8.18
CA GLU A 480 14.07 12.01 -7.81
C GLU A 480 13.57 12.34 -6.39
N ARG A 481 12.43 11.77 -5.98
CA ARG A 481 11.88 11.92 -4.63
C ARG A 481 12.72 11.18 -3.58
N VAL A 482 13.14 9.96 -3.87
CA VAL A 482 14.01 9.18 -2.99
C VAL A 482 15.35 9.90 -2.80
N ASP A 483 16.00 10.35 -3.87
CA ASP A 483 17.28 11.08 -3.82
C ASP A 483 17.17 12.39 -3.04
N ALA A 484 16.04 13.07 -3.15
CA ALA A 484 15.79 14.33 -2.44
C ALA A 484 15.34 14.12 -0.98
N GLY A 485 15.08 12.88 -0.54
CA GLY A 485 14.46 12.56 0.76
C GLY A 485 13.07 13.19 0.93
N LYS A 486 12.31 13.33 -0.17
CA LYS A 486 11.02 14.02 -0.19
C LYS A 486 9.87 13.04 -0.40
N GLN A 487 8.91 13.06 0.51
CA GLN A 487 7.64 12.37 0.36
C GLN A 487 6.75 13.08 -0.68
N PHE A 488 5.84 12.34 -1.30
CA PHE A 488 4.68 12.94 -1.94
C PHE A 488 3.83 13.65 -0.88
N LYS A 489 3.31 14.83 -1.21
CA LYS A 489 2.63 15.69 -0.24
C LYS A 489 1.15 15.81 -0.57
N PRO A 490 0.26 15.62 0.41
CA PRO A 490 -1.12 16.01 0.27
C PRO A 490 -1.22 17.52 0.06
N ALA A 491 -2.28 17.97 -0.60
CA ALA A 491 -2.62 19.39 -0.65
C ALA A 491 -2.97 19.88 0.77
N GLY A 492 -2.47 21.06 1.10
CA GLY A 492 -2.75 21.71 2.38
C GLY A 492 -4.19 22.20 2.50
#